data_b4a88cfceeeb83e7c7af6bf3811cd52d
#
_entry.id   b4a88cfceeeb83e7c7af6bf3811cd52d
#
_cell.length_a   1.000
_cell.length_b   1.000
_cell.length_c   1.000
_cell.angle_alpha   90.00
_cell.angle_beta   90.00
_cell.angle_gamma   90.00
#
_symmetry.space_group_name_H-M   'P 1'
#
loop_
_entity.id
_entity.type
_entity.pdbx_description
1 polymer ?
#
loop_
_entity_poly.entity_id
_entity_poly.type
_entity_poly.pdbx_seq_one_letter_code
_entity_poly.pdbx_strand_id
1 'polypeptide(L)'
;MNKKVILKQRPVGEPKLEDFELLEEEIRDPGDDEVLLKTIYMSLDPYMRGRMNDAKSYAKAVEIGEVMEAGAVSQVIKSKSKSFKEGDFVEGRTGWQDNPTVHEKDIRIIDPNMAPLSTAIGVLGMPGTTAYVGMKNFAKPQNGETLVVSAASGAVGGTVGQIGKIHGCKVVGIAGSEDKCQFTKTEYGFDECLNYKDTNFKENLKAACPNGVDIYWENVGGISFDAVMPLFNDYARIPVCGLISYYNLNSLKLDGPDRVPLLFRQMLTKRLMYKGFIVFNHYDQRQESIEQLSSWIREGKLKLSLIHI
;
A
#
# COMPACT_ATOMS: atom_id res chain seq x y z
N MET A 1 -0.74 -31.51 1.35
CA MET A 1 -1.72 -30.76 2.18
C MET A 1 -1.66 -29.29 1.80
N ASN A 2 -2.80 -28.62 1.78
CA ASN A 2 -2.88 -27.13 1.66
C ASN A 2 -3.01 -26.57 3.08
N LYS A 3 -2.07 -25.72 3.49
CA LYS A 3 -2.16 -24.95 4.73
C LYS A 3 -2.82 -23.62 4.42
N LYS A 4 -3.84 -23.26 5.19
CA LYS A 4 -4.57 -21.99 5.03
C LYS A 4 -4.89 -21.37 6.38
N VAL A 5 -4.88 -20.04 6.42
CA VAL A 5 -5.26 -19.27 7.60
C VAL A 5 -6.65 -18.68 7.39
N ILE A 6 -7.58 -19.02 8.26
CA ILE A 6 -8.95 -18.51 8.24
C ILE A 6 -9.15 -17.45 9.32
N LEU A 7 -10.14 -16.57 9.10
CA LEU A 7 -10.62 -15.67 10.15
C LEU A 7 -11.53 -16.46 11.09
N LYS A 8 -11.06 -16.70 12.32
CA LYS A 8 -11.80 -17.48 13.33
C LYS A 8 -12.84 -16.64 14.06
N GLN A 9 -12.49 -15.38 14.33
CA GLN A 9 -13.36 -14.40 14.98
C GLN A 9 -12.98 -12.99 14.56
N ARG A 10 -13.88 -12.04 14.78
CA ARG A 10 -13.64 -10.62 14.49
C ARG A 10 -12.70 -10.00 15.53
N PRO A 11 -11.54 -9.41 15.14
CA PRO A 11 -10.65 -8.76 16.08
C PRO A 11 -11.29 -7.54 16.75
N VAL A 12 -11.06 -7.40 18.05
CA VAL A 12 -11.41 -6.22 18.82
C VAL A 12 -10.12 -5.45 19.13
N GLY A 13 -9.93 -4.31 18.49
CA GLY A 13 -8.66 -3.58 18.52
C GLY A 13 -7.62 -4.17 17.57
N GLU A 14 -6.38 -4.33 18.05
CA GLU A 14 -5.31 -4.95 17.29
C GLU A 14 -5.57 -6.47 17.11
N PRO A 15 -5.43 -7.01 15.88
CA PRO A 15 -5.58 -8.43 15.63
C PRO A 15 -4.58 -9.26 16.43
N LYS A 16 -5.03 -10.39 16.97
CA LYS A 16 -4.23 -11.33 17.74
C LYS A 16 -4.21 -12.70 17.08
N LEU A 17 -3.27 -13.54 17.44
CA LEU A 17 -3.17 -14.91 16.90
C LEU A 17 -4.46 -15.71 17.11
N GLU A 18 -5.15 -15.49 18.23
CA GLU A 18 -6.43 -16.15 18.57
C GLU A 18 -7.60 -15.81 17.64
N ASP A 19 -7.49 -14.71 16.88
CA ASP A 19 -8.49 -14.28 15.90
C ASP A 19 -8.42 -15.11 14.61
N PHE A 20 -7.38 -15.91 14.46
CA PHE A 20 -7.11 -16.73 13.28
C PHE A 20 -7.00 -18.20 13.65
N GLU A 21 -7.15 -19.06 12.65
CA GLU A 21 -6.91 -20.49 12.78
C GLU A 21 -6.16 -21.02 11.56
N LEU A 22 -5.09 -21.77 11.80
CA LEU A 22 -4.36 -22.48 10.75
C LEU A 22 -5.03 -23.83 10.52
N LEU A 23 -5.52 -24.07 9.32
CA LEU A 23 -6.10 -25.34 8.89
C LEU A 23 -5.21 -26.02 7.87
N GLU A 24 -5.24 -27.35 7.90
CA GLU A 24 -4.63 -28.20 6.87
C GLU A 24 -5.73 -29.05 6.21
N GLU A 25 -5.78 -29.05 4.89
CA GLU A 25 -6.73 -29.84 4.11
C GLU A 25 -6.03 -30.57 2.96
N GLU A 26 -6.69 -31.56 2.40
CA GLU A 26 -6.19 -32.22 1.20
C GLU A 26 -6.15 -31.24 0.03
N ILE A 27 -5.09 -31.33 -0.78
CA ILE A 27 -4.98 -30.53 -1.99
C ILE A 27 -6.04 -31.00 -2.98
N ARG A 28 -6.89 -30.07 -3.43
CA ARG A 28 -7.89 -30.33 -4.45
C ARG A 28 -7.26 -30.28 -5.85
N ASP A 29 -7.46 -31.30 -6.65
CA ASP A 29 -7.10 -31.29 -8.04
C ASP A 29 -7.91 -30.21 -8.82
N PRO A 30 -7.30 -29.52 -9.78
CA PRO A 30 -7.99 -28.51 -10.57
C PRO A 30 -9.08 -29.13 -11.44
N GLY A 31 -10.26 -28.49 -11.49
CA GLY A 31 -11.32 -28.70 -12.46
C GLY A 31 -11.06 -27.97 -13.78
N ASP A 32 -12.03 -27.97 -14.71
CA ASP A 32 -11.92 -27.25 -15.97
C ASP A 32 -11.74 -25.74 -15.72
N ASP A 33 -10.83 -25.11 -16.49
CA ASP A 33 -10.42 -23.70 -16.39
C ASP A 33 -9.82 -23.33 -15.01
N GLU A 34 -9.33 -24.33 -14.22
CA GLU A 34 -8.66 -24.12 -12.96
C GLU A 34 -7.19 -24.52 -13.02
N VAL A 35 -6.43 -23.96 -12.09
CA VAL A 35 -5.02 -24.30 -11.85
C VAL A 35 -4.77 -24.51 -10.36
N LEU A 36 -3.91 -25.48 -10.03
CA LEU A 36 -3.35 -25.66 -8.72
C LEU A 36 -2.04 -24.89 -8.64
N LEU A 37 -1.90 -24.08 -7.60
CA LEU A 37 -0.77 -23.19 -7.39
C LEU A 37 0.07 -23.62 -6.20
N LYS A 38 1.34 -23.22 -6.19
CA LYS A 38 2.20 -23.16 -5.02
C LYS A 38 2.55 -21.71 -4.76
N THR A 39 2.12 -21.17 -3.64
CA THR A 39 2.43 -19.81 -3.21
C THR A 39 3.93 -19.69 -2.92
N ILE A 40 4.57 -18.66 -3.47
CA ILE A 40 5.98 -18.33 -3.28
C ILE A 40 6.11 -17.10 -2.38
N TYR A 41 5.31 -16.07 -2.66
CA TYR A 41 5.24 -14.84 -1.88
C TYR A 41 3.78 -14.48 -1.64
N MET A 42 3.49 -13.97 -0.46
CA MET A 42 2.17 -13.49 -0.07
C MET A 42 2.32 -12.09 0.52
N SER A 43 1.45 -11.17 0.12
CA SER A 43 1.43 -9.80 0.64
C SER A 43 0.66 -9.73 1.96
N LEU A 44 1.16 -8.94 2.90
CA LEU A 44 0.44 -8.52 4.10
C LEU A 44 0.18 -7.02 4.00
N ASP A 45 -1.03 -6.65 3.65
CA ASP A 45 -1.41 -5.27 3.38
C ASP A 45 -2.32 -4.70 4.49
N PRO A 46 -2.15 -3.42 4.88
CA PRO A 46 -2.94 -2.80 5.95
C PRO A 46 -4.47 -2.87 5.74
N TYR A 47 -4.95 -2.85 4.48
CA TYR A 47 -6.38 -2.92 4.19
C TYR A 47 -7.04 -4.21 4.69
N MET A 48 -6.28 -5.29 4.84
CA MET A 48 -6.77 -6.58 5.35
C MET A 48 -7.38 -6.45 6.74
N ARG A 49 -6.90 -5.50 7.56
CA ARG A 49 -7.53 -5.20 8.85
C ARG A 49 -8.99 -4.78 8.70
N GLY A 50 -9.29 -3.96 7.69
CA GLY A 50 -10.66 -3.56 7.37
C GLY A 50 -11.53 -4.72 6.91
N ARG A 51 -10.94 -5.76 6.26
CA ARG A 51 -11.66 -6.96 5.84
C ARG A 51 -12.10 -7.85 7.00
N MET A 52 -11.47 -7.71 8.16
CA MET A 52 -11.82 -8.45 9.37
C MET A 52 -13.05 -7.86 10.09
N ASN A 53 -13.51 -6.66 9.72
CA ASN A 53 -14.65 -5.99 10.32
C ASN A 53 -15.95 -6.33 9.59
N ASP A 54 -17.03 -6.55 10.35
CA ASP A 54 -18.38 -6.66 9.81
C ASP A 54 -18.98 -5.25 9.69
N ALA A 55 -18.53 -4.50 8.69
CA ALA A 55 -18.99 -3.14 8.44
C ALA A 55 -19.06 -2.86 6.93
N LYS A 56 -20.00 -2.01 6.54
CA LYS A 56 -20.09 -1.55 5.14
C LYS A 56 -18.80 -0.83 4.74
N SER A 57 -18.16 -1.31 3.69
CA SER A 57 -16.92 -0.77 3.17
C SER A 57 -16.92 -0.81 1.64
N TYR A 58 -15.84 -0.37 1.00
CA TYR A 58 -15.65 -0.42 -0.45
C TYR A 58 -15.47 -1.85 -1.01
N ALA A 59 -15.31 -2.86 -0.16
CA ALA A 59 -15.29 -4.26 -0.54
C ALA A 59 -15.86 -5.15 0.59
N LYS A 60 -16.24 -6.37 0.23
CA LYS A 60 -16.84 -7.35 1.14
C LYS A 60 -15.87 -7.70 2.26
N ALA A 61 -16.39 -7.87 3.49
CA ALA A 61 -15.63 -8.43 4.60
C ALA A 61 -15.32 -9.92 4.34
N VAL A 62 -14.25 -10.42 4.96
CA VAL A 62 -14.00 -11.86 5.08
C VAL A 62 -14.99 -12.41 6.10
N GLU A 63 -15.70 -13.48 5.76
CA GLU A 63 -16.62 -14.12 6.69
C GLU A 63 -15.84 -14.98 7.69
N ILE A 64 -16.43 -15.20 8.88
CA ILE A 64 -15.84 -16.12 9.87
C ILE A 64 -15.81 -17.51 9.26
N GLY A 65 -14.65 -18.16 9.33
CA GLY A 65 -14.39 -19.45 8.71
C GLY A 65 -13.85 -19.40 7.29
N GLU A 66 -13.88 -18.22 6.62
CA GLU A 66 -13.25 -18.04 5.30
C GLU A 66 -11.75 -17.77 5.41
N VAL A 67 -11.02 -18.12 4.35
CA VAL A 67 -9.58 -17.83 4.22
C VAL A 67 -9.37 -16.32 4.16
N MET A 68 -8.39 -15.82 4.90
CA MET A 68 -7.98 -14.42 4.82
C MET A 68 -7.51 -14.10 3.42
N GLU A 69 -7.95 -12.95 2.88
CA GLU A 69 -7.54 -12.52 1.54
C GLU A 69 -6.10 -11.98 1.51
N ALA A 70 -5.39 -12.27 0.43
CA ALA A 70 -4.09 -11.69 0.11
C ALA A 70 -3.83 -11.73 -1.39
N GLY A 71 -3.06 -10.75 -1.87
CA GLY A 71 -2.34 -10.89 -3.13
C GLY A 71 -1.15 -11.84 -2.95
N ALA A 72 -0.94 -12.73 -3.90
CA ALA A 72 0.19 -13.65 -3.85
C ALA A 72 0.84 -13.83 -5.23
N VAL A 73 2.12 -14.18 -5.20
CA VAL A 73 2.86 -14.70 -6.35
C VAL A 73 3.00 -16.20 -6.16
N SER A 74 2.61 -16.93 -7.17
CA SER A 74 2.58 -18.40 -7.12
C SER A 74 3.15 -19.01 -8.40
N GLN A 75 3.55 -20.28 -8.32
CA GLN A 75 3.86 -21.10 -9.49
C GLN A 75 2.73 -22.08 -9.76
N VAL A 76 2.36 -22.24 -11.02
CA VAL A 76 1.40 -23.25 -11.47
C VAL A 76 2.06 -24.62 -11.37
N ILE A 77 1.50 -25.51 -10.53
CA ILE A 77 2.00 -26.89 -10.36
C ILE A 77 1.12 -27.95 -11.02
N LYS A 78 -0.13 -27.63 -11.34
CA LYS A 78 -1.03 -28.46 -12.15
C LYS A 78 -2.05 -27.55 -12.85
N SER A 79 -2.36 -27.83 -14.11
CA SER A 79 -3.26 -27.01 -14.90
C SER A 79 -4.28 -27.82 -15.68
N LYS A 80 -5.55 -27.36 -15.67
CA LYS A 80 -6.58 -27.68 -16.64
C LYS A 80 -7.10 -26.43 -17.37
N SER A 81 -6.33 -25.34 -17.29
CA SER A 81 -6.55 -24.10 -18.02
C SER A 81 -5.99 -24.21 -19.44
N LYS A 82 -6.59 -23.47 -20.38
CA LYS A 82 -6.04 -23.26 -21.73
C LYS A 82 -5.04 -22.11 -21.79
N SER A 83 -5.07 -21.22 -20.77
CA SER A 83 -4.29 -20.00 -20.70
C SER A 83 -3.00 -20.14 -19.91
N PHE A 84 -2.92 -21.13 -19.00
CA PHE A 84 -1.79 -21.33 -18.07
C PHE A 84 -1.29 -22.77 -18.12
N LYS A 85 0.02 -22.95 -18.05
CA LYS A 85 0.69 -24.27 -18.03
C LYS A 85 1.51 -24.45 -16.77
N GLU A 86 1.84 -25.69 -16.44
CA GLU A 86 2.74 -26.03 -15.35
C GLU A 86 4.10 -25.31 -15.51
N GLY A 87 4.60 -24.73 -14.42
CA GLY A 87 5.82 -23.94 -14.38
C GLY A 87 5.61 -22.44 -14.55
N ASP A 88 4.46 -21.97 -15.06
CA ASP A 88 4.17 -20.54 -15.17
C ASP A 88 4.15 -19.88 -13.80
N PHE A 89 4.66 -18.64 -13.75
CA PHE A 89 4.51 -17.78 -12.57
C PHE A 89 3.32 -16.85 -12.74
N VAL A 90 2.52 -16.74 -11.69
CA VAL A 90 1.26 -15.98 -11.72
C VAL A 90 1.12 -15.10 -10.47
N GLU A 91 0.38 -14.02 -10.60
CA GLU A 91 -0.08 -13.19 -9.49
C GLU A 91 -1.61 -13.20 -9.45
N GLY A 92 -2.17 -13.30 -8.25
CA GLY A 92 -3.60 -13.23 -8.03
C GLY A 92 -3.96 -13.09 -6.57
N ARG A 93 -5.27 -12.95 -6.31
CA ARG A 93 -5.82 -12.88 -4.96
C ARG A 93 -6.16 -14.26 -4.46
N THR A 94 -5.14 -14.99 -4.03
CA THR A 94 -5.28 -16.40 -3.65
C THR A 94 -5.45 -16.64 -2.14
N GLY A 95 -5.32 -15.58 -1.34
CA GLY A 95 -5.52 -15.66 0.11
C GLY A 95 -4.32 -16.19 0.88
N TRP A 96 -4.47 -16.28 2.20
CA TRP A 96 -3.43 -16.78 3.11
C TRP A 96 -3.38 -18.31 3.06
N GLN A 97 -2.80 -18.86 2.02
CA GLN A 97 -2.67 -20.30 1.83
C GLN A 97 -1.48 -20.65 0.93
N ASP A 98 -0.96 -21.88 1.06
CA ASP A 98 0.25 -22.31 0.37
C ASP A 98 -0.01 -23.04 -0.96
N ASN A 99 -1.13 -23.77 -1.10
CA ASN A 99 -1.45 -24.52 -2.32
C ASN A 99 -2.92 -24.32 -2.77
N PRO A 100 -3.30 -23.10 -3.16
CA PRO A 100 -4.65 -22.81 -3.62
C PRO A 100 -4.95 -23.43 -4.99
N THR A 101 -6.16 -23.95 -5.19
CA THR A 101 -6.72 -24.21 -6.51
C THR A 101 -7.69 -23.10 -6.87
N VAL A 102 -7.42 -22.39 -7.97
CA VAL A 102 -8.14 -21.18 -8.39
C VAL A 102 -8.56 -21.24 -9.85
N HIS A 103 -9.58 -20.46 -10.20
CA HIS A 103 -10.01 -20.29 -11.57
C HIS A 103 -9.04 -19.38 -12.33
N GLU A 104 -8.76 -19.67 -13.61
CA GLU A 104 -7.80 -18.91 -14.44
C GLU A 104 -8.08 -17.41 -14.54
N LYS A 105 -9.36 -16.98 -14.44
CA LYS A 105 -9.74 -15.55 -14.46
C LYS A 105 -9.26 -14.75 -13.25
N ASP A 106 -8.91 -15.40 -12.14
CA ASP A 106 -8.55 -14.76 -10.89
C ASP A 106 -7.03 -14.53 -10.77
N ILE A 107 -6.27 -14.93 -11.79
CA ILE A 107 -4.81 -14.82 -11.84
C ILE A 107 -4.34 -14.20 -13.16
N ARG A 108 -3.14 -13.69 -13.16
CA ARG A 108 -2.44 -13.22 -14.35
C ARG A 108 -1.01 -13.75 -14.39
N ILE A 109 -0.48 -13.92 -15.60
CA ILE A 109 0.91 -14.35 -15.81
C ILE A 109 1.89 -13.25 -15.40
N ILE A 110 3.04 -13.65 -14.88
CA ILE A 110 4.19 -12.81 -14.57
C ILE A 110 5.38 -13.29 -15.37
N ASP A 111 6.10 -12.37 -16.02
CA ASP A 111 7.39 -12.66 -16.62
C ASP A 111 8.50 -12.59 -15.56
N PRO A 112 9.12 -13.73 -15.17
CA PRO A 112 10.18 -13.75 -14.15
C PRO A 112 11.47 -13.06 -14.62
N ASN A 113 11.62 -12.77 -15.93
CA ASN A 113 12.78 -12.07 -16.48
C ASN A 113 12.64 -10.55 -16.43
N MET A 114 11.44 -10.02 -16.19
CA MET A 114 11.19 -8.59 -16.15
C MET A 114 11.73 -7.96 -14.86
N ALA A 115 11.50 -8.59 -13.71
CA ALA A 115 11.93 -8.16 -12.39
C ALA A 115 11.83 -9.33 -11.38
N PRO A 116 12.41 -9.25 -10.17
CA PRO A 116 12.21 -10.23 -9.12
C PRO A 116 10.71 -10.49 -8.89
N LEU A 117 10.32 -11.77 -8.74
CA LEU A 117 8.92 -12.19 -8.64
C LEU A 117 8.12 -11.44 -7.56
N SER A 118 8.76 -11.15 -6.40
CA SER A 118 8.13 -10.41 -5.29
C SER A 118 7.64 -9.01 -5.68
N THR A 119 8.21 -8.41 -6.74
CA THR A 119 7.79 -7.08 -7.21
C THR A 119 6.34 -7.06 -7.72
N ALA A 120 5.82 -8.21 -8.16
CA ALA A 120 4.45 -8.32 -8.69
C ALA A 120 3.36 -8.10 -7.63
N ILE A 121 3.67 -8.24 -6.34
CA ILE A 121 2.79 -7.86 -5.22
C ILE A 121 3.27 -6.60 -4.48
N GLY A 122 4.35 -5.97 -4.96
CA GLY A 122 4.94 -4.73 -4.46
C GLY A 122 4.84 -3.60 -5.49
N VAL A 123 6.00 -3.12 -5.92
CA VAL A 123 6.12 -1.95 -6.82
C VAL A 123 5.52 -2.18 -8.21
N LEU A 124 5.48 -3.39 -8.73
CA LEU A 124 4.80 -3.74 -9.99
C LEU A 124 3.42 -4.39 -9.77
N GLY A 125 2.92 -4.32 -8.54
CA GLY A 125 1.62 -4.81 -8.11
C GLY A 125 0.68 -3.69 -7.66
N MET A 126 -0.22 -4.05 -6.75
CA MET A 126 -1.23 -3.13 -6.20
C MET A 126 -0.58 -1.91 -5.51
N PRO A 127 0.47 -2.03 -4.66
CA PRO A 127 1.09 -0.88 -4.03
C PRO A 127 1.69 0.13 -5.02
N GLY A 128 2.42 -0.36 -6.03
CA GLY A 128 2.99 0.51 -7.06
C GLY A 128 1.93 1.17 -7.94
N THR A 129 0.90 0.42 -8.36
CA THR A 129 -0.24 0.98 -9.09
C THR A 129 -0.96 2.06 -8.26
N THR A 130 -1.11 1.85 -6.94
CA THR A 130 -1.68 2.85 -6.03
C THR A 130 -0.86 4.14 -6.02
N ALA A 131 0.46 4.01 -5.88
CA ALA A 131 1.36 5.16 -5.91
C ALA A 131 1.30 5.90 -7.25
N TYR A 132 1.39 5.16 -8.37
CA TYR A 132 1.37 5.73 -9.71
C TYR A 132 0.07 6.49 -10.01
N VAL A 133 -1.07 5.83 -9.81
CA VAL A 133 -2.40 6.41 -10.06
C VAL A 133 -2.65 7.64 -9.19
N GLY A 134 -2.31 7.56 -7.91
CA GLY A 134 -2.51 8.68 -7.00
C GLY A 134 -1.61 9.88 -7.31
N MET A 135 -0.36 9.63 -7.69
CA MET A 135 0.57 10.69 -8.12
C MET A 135 0.15 11.32 -9.45
N LYS A 136 -0.20 10.49 -10.46
CA LYS A 136 -0.63 10.97 -11.77
C LYS A 136 -1.94 11.75 -11.74
N ASN A 137 -2.97 11.19 -11.08
CA ASN A 137 -4.33 11.71 -11.18
C ASN A 137 -4.63 12.81 -10.15
N PHE A 138 -4.06 12.71 -8.95
CA PHE A 138 -4.48 13.55 -7.81
C PHE A 138 -3.36 14.45 -7.29
N ALA A 139 -2.16 13.92 -7.04
CA ALA A 139 -1.03 14.71 -6.57
C ALA A 139 -0.50 15.67 -7.66
N LYS A 140 -0.35 15.19 -8.88
CA LYS A 140 0.15 15.97 -10.06
C LYS A 140 1.39 16.78 -9.74
N PRO A 141 2.49 16.13 -9.28
CA PRO A 141 3.67 16.82 -8.79
C PRO A 141 4.30 17.70 -9.85
N GLN A 142 4.77 18.90 -9.42
CA GLN A 142 5.49 19.84 -10.26
C GLN A 142 6.92 20.03 -9.74
N ASN A 143 7.82 20.36 -10.64
CA ASN A 143 9.21 20.65 -10.27
C ASN A 143 9.29 21.80 -9.24
N GLY A 144 10.07 21.58 -8.18
CA GLY A 144 10.28 22.54 -7.10
C GLY A 144 9.25 22.49 -5.96
N GLU A 145 8.17 21.71 -6.09
CA GLU A 145 7.20 21.54 -5.03
C GLU A 145 7.76 20.68 -3.86
N THR A 146 7.22 20.89 -2.67
CA THR A 146 7.50 20.07 -1.49
C THR A 146 6.43 18.98 -1.34
N LEU A 147 6.86 17.73 -1.43
CA LEU A 147 6.06 16.52 -1.19
C LEU A 147 6.42 15.93 0.18
N VAL A 148 5.44 15.82 1.07
CA VAL A 148 5.57 15.07 2.33
C VAL A 148 4.85 13.73 2.20
N VAL A 149 5.49 12.64 2.63
CA VAL A 149 4.96 11.28 2.53
C VAL A 149 4.93 10.61 3.90
N SER A 150 3.75 10.25 4.40
CA SER A 150 3.62 9.41 5.59
C SER A 150 3.83 7.92 5.28
N ALA A 151 4.34 7.14 6.23
CA ALA A 151 4.79 5.75 6.04
C ALA A 151 5.79 5.63 4.86
N ALA A 152 6.78 6.52 4.83
CA ALA A 152 7.69 6.75 3.71
C ALA A 152 8.53 5.53 3.32
N SER A 153 8.85 4.64 4.25
CA SER A 153 9.62 3.41 4.00
C SER A 153 8.76 2.24 3.49
N GLY A 154 7.42 2.38 3.47
CA GLY A 154 6.50 1.34 3.01
C GLY A 154 6.43 1.23 1.48
N ALA A 155 5.83 0.14 0.98
CA ALA A 155 5.76 -0.14 -0.45
C ALA A 155 5.09 0.98 -1.27
N VAL A 156 4.00 1.57 -0.78
CA VAL A 156 3.35 2.73 -1.43
C VAL A 156 4.18 3.99 -1.19
N GLY A 157 4.50 4.31 0.08
CA GLY A 157 5.16 5.58 0.43
C GLY A 157 6.54 5.74 -0.21
N GLY A 158 7.36 4.68 -0.23
CA GLY A 158 8.65 4.68 -0.90
C GLY A 158 8.55 4.88 -2.41
N THR A 159 7.56 4.27 -3.06
CA THR A 159 7.29 4.48 -4.49
C THR A 159 6.82 5.90 -4.77
N VAL A 160 5.90 6.44 -3.96
CA VAL A 160 5.40 7.83 -4.07
C VAL A 160 6.53 8.85 -3.99
N GLY A 161 7.41 8.71 -2.99
CA GLY A 161 8.51 9.66 -2.83
C GLY A 161 9.50 9.60 -3.99
N GLN A 162 9.82 8.41 -4.49
CA GLN A 162 10.68 8.27 -5.65
C GLN A 162 10.04 8.86 -6.92
N ILE A 163 8.73 8.68 -7.13
CA ILE A 163 7.99 9.38 -8.21
C ILE A 163 8.09 10.89 -8.02
N GLY A 164 7.96 11.40 -6.78
CA GLY A 164 8.17 12.82 -6.46
C GLY A 164 9.56 13.30 -6.86
N LYS A 165 10.62 12.53 -6.56
CA LYS A 165 12.01 12.85 -6.97
C LYS A 165 12.16 12.88 -8.49
N ILE A 166 11.55 11.93 -9.22
CA ILE A 166 11.56 11.90 -10.69
C ILE A 166 10.94 13.18 -11.28
N HIS A 167 9.93 13.75 -10.61
CA HIS A 167 9.28 15.00 -11.03
C HIS A 167 9.94 16.27 -10.47
N GLY A 168 11.08 16.15 -9.78
CA GLY A 168 11.84 17.29 -9.27
C GLY A 168 11.29 17.90 -7.99
N CYS A 169 10.48 17.18 -7.22
CA CYS A 169 10.02 17.62 -5.91
C CYS A 169 11.15 17.54 -4.87
N LYS A 170 11.09 18.43 -3.87
CA LYS A 170 11.70 18.19 -2.56
C LYS A 170 10.83 17.19 -1.82
N VAL A 171 11.41 16.04 -1.43
CA VAL A 171 10.68 14.94 -0.82
C VAL A 171 11.08 14.76 0.64
N VAL A 172 10.11 14.87 1.54
CA VAL A 172 10.27 14.67 2.98
C VAL A 172 9.46 13.47 3.44
N GLY A 173 10.12 12.44 3.97
CA GLY A 173 9.49 11.25 4.50
C GLY A 173 9.13 11.36 5.97
N ILE A 174 8.13 10.59 6.40
CA ILE A 174 7.80 10.35 7.81
C ILE A 174 7.79 8.84 8.02
N ALA A 175 8.60 8.34 8.96
CA ALA A 175 8.71 6.91 9.27
C ALA A 175 8.75 6.67 10.79
N GLY A 176 8.75 5.42 11.24
CA GLY A 176 8.58 5.06 12.66
C GLY A 176 9.87 4.61 13.36
N SER A 177 11.04 4.74 12.72
CA SER A 177 12.35 4.50 13.35
C SER A 177 13.44 5.21 12.55
N GLU A 178 14.58 5.42 13.20
CA GLU A 178 15.73 6.07 12.59
C GLU A 178 16.30 5.25 11.43
N ASP A 179 16.39 3.92 11.57
CA ASP A 179 16.85 3.02 10.51
C ASP A 179 15.98 3.15 9.24
N LYS A 180 14.65 3.24 9.41
CA LYS A 180 13.73 3.45 8.29
C LYS A 180 13.92 4.82 7.64
N CYS A 181 14.15 5.85 8.45
CA CYS A 181 14.45 7.20 7.95
C CYS A 181 15.76 7.21 7.16
N GLN A 182 16.81 6.61 7.70
CA GLN A 182 18.09 6.53 7.03
C GLN A 182 18.00 5.74 5.73
N PHE A 183 17.36 4.57 5.75
CA PHE A 183 17.10 3.77 4.55
C PHE A 183 16.37 4.57 3.46
N THR A 184 15.34 5.31 3.82
CA THR A 184 14.55 6.12 2.89
C THR A 184 15.40 7.21 2.22
N LYS A 185 16.31 7.83 2.97
CA LYS A 185 17.24 8.84 2.45
C LYS A 185 18.30 8.22 1.55
N THR A 186 18.95 7.13 1.99
CA THR A 186 20.09 6.53 1.24
C THR A 186 19.64 5.74 0.03
N GLU A 187 18.55 4.98 0.14
CA GLU A 187 18.12 4.08 -0.92
C GLU A 187 17.10 4.73 -1.86
N TYR A 188 16.13 5.48 -1.33
CA TYR A 188 15.10 6.09 -2.16
C TYR A 188 15.40 7.53 -2.58
N GLY A 189 16.48 8.13 -2.03
CA GLY A 189 16.92 9.46 -2.40
C GLY A 189 16.00 10.58 -1.90
N PHE A 190 15.25 10.35 -0.81
CA PHE A 190 14.49 11.42 -0.16
C PHE A 190 15.45 12.47 0.38
N ASP A 191 15.05 13.74 0.29
CA ASP A 191 15.87 14.86 0.79
C ASP A 191 15.98 14.84 2.31
N GLU A 192 14.86 14.49 2.99
CA GLU A 192 14.80 14.27 4.43
C GLU A 192 13.81 13.14 4.77
N CYS A 193 14.02 12.51 5.92
CA CYS A 193 13.05 11.60 6.51
C CYS A 193 13.11 11.72 8.04
N LEU A 194 11.94 11.83 8.67
CA LEU A 194 11.80 12.15 10.08
C LEU A 194 11.09 11.05 10.84
N ASN A 195 11.61 10.71 12.01
CA ASN A 195 10.99 9.77 12.91
C ASN A 195 9.85 10.46 13.69
N TYR A 196 8.59 10.04 13.46
CA TYR A 196 7.44 10.63 14.15
C TYR A 196 7.41 10.38 15.66
N LYS A 197 8.27 9.50 16.18
CA LYS A 197 8.41 9.22 17.62
C LYS A 197 9.40 10.15 18.31
N ASP A 198 10.14 10.96 17.54
CA ASP A 198 11.04 11.97 18.11
C ASP A 198 10.22 13.04 18.83
N THR A 199 10.71 13.47 20.00
CA THR A 199 10.09 14.55 20.80
C THR A 199 10.01 15.87 20.05
N ASN A 200 10.98 16.15 19.17
CA ASN A 200 11.06 17.38 18.36
C ASN A 200 10.50 17.18 16.94
N PHE A 201 9.72 16.11 16.70
CA PHE A 201 9.25 15.75 15.36
C PHE A 201 8.57 16.91 14.61
N LYS A 202 7.69 17.67 15.26
CA LYS A 202 6.94 18.77 14.63
C LYS A 202 7.85 19.93 14.22
N GLU A 203 8.79 20.29 15.08
CA GLU A 203 9.79 21.33 14.85
C GLU A 203 10.73 20.93 13.71
N ASN A 204 11.19 19.68 13.72
CA ASN A 204 12.06 19.13 12.70
C ASN A 204 11.35 19.06 11.34
N LEU A 205 10.06 18.68 11.32
CA LEU A 205 9.25 18.65 10.10
C LEU A 205 9.06 20.07 9.52
N LYS A 206 8.78 21.04 10.38
CA LYS A 206 8.69 22.44 9.96
C LYS A 206 10.02 22.95 9.38
N ALA A 207 11.14 22.62 9.99
CA ALA A 207 12.48 22.97 9.49
C ALA A 207 12.79 22.28 8.15
N ALA A 208 12.36 21.03 7.98
CA ALA A 208 12.51 20.28 6.72
C ALA A 208 11.64 20.83 5.58
N CYS A 209 10.56 21.57 5.90
CA CYS A 209 9.64 22.16 4.92
C CYS A 209 9.61 23.70 5.01
N PRO A 210 10.74 24.40 4.79
CA PRO A 210 10.83 25.88 5.00
C PRO A 210 9.90 26.66 4.08
N ASN A 211 9.55 26.13 2.92
CA ASN A 211 8.64 26.75 1.94
C ASN A 211 7.20 26.21 2.04
N GLY A 212 6.86 25.48 3.12
CA GLY A 212 5.57 24.83 3.28
C GLY A 212 5.46 23.51 2.52
N VAL A 213 4.24 22.98 2.40
CA VAL A 213 3.93 21.68 1.82
C VAL A 213 2.89 21.83 0.70
N ASP A 214 3.24 21.42 -0.50
CA ASP A 214 2.37 21.49 -1.69
C ASP A 214 1.61 20.19 -1.91
N ILE A 215 2.21 19.07 -1.54
CA ILE A 215 1.61 17.73 -1.63
C ILE A 215 1.84 16.98 -0.34
N TYR A 216 0.77 16.43 0.24
CA TYR A 216 0.86 15.50 1.33
C TYR A 216 0.23 14.16 0.96
N TRP A 217 1.05 13.13 0.85
CA TRP A 217 0.56 11.79 0.63
C TRP A 217 0.20 11.11 1.96
N GLU A 218 -1.10 10.91 2.17
CA GLU A 218 -1.64 10.41 3.43
C GLU A 218 -1.85 8.90 3.41
N ASN A 219 -1.07 8.20 4.25
CA ASN A 219 -1.20 6.76 4.51
C ASN A 219 -1.61 6.45 5.96
N VAL A 220 -1.48 7.40 6.89
CA VAL A 220 -1.42 7.12 8.33
C VAL A 220 -2.50 7.81 9.14
N GLY A 221 -2.72 9.10 8.94
CA GLY A 221 -3.51 9.94 9.86
C GLY A 221 -2.74 10.30 11.15
N GLY A 222 -3.47 10.58 12.21
CA GLY A 222 -2.93 10.78 13.56
C GLY A 222 -1.85 11.85 13.66
N ILE A 223 -0.78 11.54 14.37
CA ILE A 223 0.32 12.47 14.66
C ILE A 223 1.01 13.01 13.41
N SER A 224 1.11 12.20 12.34
CA SER A 224 1.70 12.61 11.06
C SER A 224 0.86 13.71 10.41
N PHE A 225 -0.46 13.49 10.31
CA PHE A 225 -1.38 14.48 9.79
C PHE A 225 -1.39 15.78 10.61
N ASP A 226 -1.43 15.66 11.95
CA ASP A 226 -1.42 16.80 12.86
C ASP A 226 -0.17 17.68 12.72
N ALA A 227 0.96 17.06 12.40
CA ALA A 227 2.22 17.79 12.21
C ALA A 227 2.32 18.46 10.83
N VAL A 228 1.78 17.83 9.79
CA VAL A 228 1.85 18.36 8.41
C VAL A 228 0.79 19.44 8.16
N MET A 229 -0.41 19.28 8.70
CA MET A 229 -1.56 20.14 8.43
C MET A 229 -1.26 21.65 8.58
N PRO A 230 -0.54 22.15 9.61
CA PRO A 230 -0.22 23.57 9.72
C PRO A 230 0.69 24.11 8.60
N LEU A 231 1.43 23.23 7.92
CA LEU A 231 2.45 23.58 6.93
C LEU A 231 1.92 23.64 5.48
N PHE A 232 0.65 23.28 5.24
CA PHE A 232 0.10 23.29 3.87
C PHE A 232 0.19 24.68 3.23
N ASN A 233 0.62 24.70 1.99
CA ASN A 233 0.54 25.84 1.11
C ASN A 233 -0.88 26.05 0.57
N ASP A 234 -1.15 27.19 -0.03
CA ASP A 234 -2.36 27.41 -0.81
C ASP A 234 -2.43 26.40 -1.96
N TYR A 235 -3.63 25.84 -2.19
CA TYR A 235 -3.88 24.81 -3.20
C TYR A 235 -3.14 23.49 -2.99
N ALA A 236 -2.65 23.21 -1.79
CA ALA A 236 -2.02 21.94 -1.51
C ALA A 236 -3.00 20.77 -1.80
N ARG A 237 -2.43 19.65 -2.26
CA ARG A 237 -3.16 18.45 -2.70
C ARG A 237 -2.84 17.31 -1.74
N ILE A 238 -3.89 16.69 -1.24
CA ILE A 238 -3.81 15.63 -0.23
C ILE A 238 -4.49 14.36 -0.76
N PRO A 239 -3.79 13.51 -1.53
CA PRO A 239 -4.26 12.15 -1.83
C PRO A 239 -4.35 11.33 -0.55
N VAL A 240 -5.57 10.90 -0.19
CA VAL A 240 -5.81 10.07 0.99
C VAL A 240 -5.86 8.61 0.54
N CYS A 241 -4.74 7.93 0.71
CA CYS A 241 -4.52 6.53 0.33
C CYS A 241 -4.91 5.58 1.46
N GLY A 242 -4.60 5.95 2.71
CA GLY A 242 -4.86 5.12 3.88
C GLY A 242 -4.82 5.92 5.17
N LEU A 243 -5.31 5.29 6.24
CA LEU A 243 -5.42 5.87 7.58
C LEU A 243 -5.07 4.80 8.62
N ILE A 244 -3.88 4.17 8.49
CA ILE A 244 -3.53 2.97 9.25
C ILE A 244 -3.56 3.18 10.77
N SER A 245 -3.31 4.39 11.26
CA SER A 245 -3.39 4.71 12.70
C SER A 245 -4.80 4.52 13.28
N TYR A 246 -5.82 4.44 12.42
CA TYR A 246 -7.21 4.30 12.83
C TYR A 246 -7.80 2.91 12.58
N TYR A 247 -7.08 2.01 11.92
CA TYR A 247 -7.62 0.71 11.52
C TYR A 247 -7.96 -0.22 12.67
N ASN A 248 -7.29 -0.07 13.82
CA ASN A 248 -7.58 -0.85 15.03
C ASN A 248 -8.59 -0.20 15.97
N LEU A 249 -9.15 0.96 15.62
CA LEU A 249 -10.16 1.61 16.43
C LEU A 249 -11.52 0.94 16.23
N ASN A 250 -12.13 0.51 17.33
CA ASN A 250 -13.48 -0.09 17.32
C ASN A 250 -14.58 0.95 17.08
N SER A 251 -14.27 2.22 17.28
CA SER A 251 -15.12 3.36 16.94
C SER A 251 -14.27 4.47 16.37
N LEU A 252 -14.84 5.29 15.48
CA LEU A 252 -14.17 6.50 14.98
C LEU A 252 -14.06 7.62 16.04
N LYS A 253 -14.36 7.31 17.29
CA LYS A 253 -14.16 8.25 18.39
C LYS A 253 -12.66 8.34 18.66
N LEU A 254 -12.06 9.39 18.14
CA LEU A 254 -10.65 9.71 18.33
C LEU A 254 -10.45 10.39 19.68
N ASP A 255 -9.37 10.05 20.38
CA ASP A 255 -8.91 10.80 21.53
C ASP A 255 -8.35 12.15 21.08
N GLY A 256 -8.62 13.19 21.85
CA GLY A 256 -8.11 14.53 21.61
C GLY A 256 -9.14 15.52 21.06
N PRO A 257 -8.71 16.74 20.71
CA PRO A 257 -9.61 17.79 20.25
C PRO A 257 -10.22 17.46 18.89
N ASP A 258 -11.45 17.94 18.68
CA ASP A 258 -12.09 17.88 17.37
C ASP A 258 -11.30 18.73 16.35
N ARG A 259 -10.74 18.07 15.34
CA ARG A 259 -9.94 18.70 14.28
C ARG A 259 -10.76 19.20 13.11
N VAL A 260 -12.03 18.81 13.01
CA VAL A 260 -12.90 19.09 11.86
C VAL A 260 -13.06 20.60 11.61
N PRO A 261 -13.32 21.45 12.63
CA PRO A 261 -13.45 22.89 12.39
C PRO A 261 -12.17 23.51 11.82
N LEU A 262 -11.00 23.12 12.34
CA LEU A 262 -9.72 23.61 11.85
C LEU A 262 -9.44 23.13 10.41
N LEU A 263 -9.73 21.87 10.12
CA LEU A 263 -9.58 21.29 8.80
C LEU A 263 -10.42 22.04 7.76
N PHE A 264 -11.72 22.22 8.01
CA PHE A 264 -12.61 22.94 7.09
C PHE A 264 -12.19 24.42 6.91
N ARG A 265 -11.74 25.07 7.99
CA ARG A 265 -11.21 26.43 7.87
C ARG A 265 -10.01 26.48 6.91
N GLN A 266 -9.05 25.55 7.05
CA GLN A 266 -7.89 25.47 6.19
C GLN A 266 -8.26 25.10 4.75
N MET A 267 -9.17 24.15 4.55
CA MET A 267 -9.69 23.80 3.22
C MET A 267 -10.25 25.02 2.52
N LEU A 268 -11.05 25.82 3.20
CA LEU A 268 -11.63 27.05 2.63
C LEU A 268 -10.55 28.10 2.38
N THR A 269 -9.75 28.44 3.39
CA THR A 269 -8.84 29.61 3.31
C THR A 269 -7.64 29.36 2.41
N LYS A 270 -7.14 28.13 2.38
CA LYS A 270 -6.01 27.70 1.52
C LYS A 270 -6.44 26.96 0.25
N ARG A 271 -7.74 26.81 -0.01
CA ARG A 271 -8.31 26.09 -1.19
C ARG A 271 -7.72 24.69 -1.36
N LEU A 272 -7.58 23.95 -0.24
CA LEU A 272 -6.97 22.62 -0.21
C LEU A 272 -7.83 21.58 -0.93
N MET A 273 -7.19 20.63 -1.58
CA MET A 273 -7.85 19.50 -2.23
C MET A 273 -7.54 18.19 -1.50
N TYR A 274 -8.51 17.65 -0.79
CA TYR A 274 -8.46 16.29 -0.24
C TYR A 274 -9.15 15.32 -1.18
N LYS A 275 -8.44 14.27 -1.59
CA LYS A 275 -8.99 13.25 -2.50
C LYS A 275 -8.77 11.85 -1.96
N GLY A 276 -9.83 11.24 -1.39
CA GLY A 276 -9.87 9.80 -1.12
C GLY A 276 -10.00 9.03 -2.44
N PHE A 277 -9.30 7.91 -2.57
CA PHE A 277 -9.39 7.04 -3.72
C PHE A 277 -9.14 5.58 -3.36
N ILE A 278 -9.70 4.69 -4.16
CA ILE A 278 -9.47 3.23 -4.09
C ILE A 278 -8.88 2.82 -5.41
N VAL A 279 -7.70 2.20 -5.38
CA VAL A 279 -6.94 1.83 -6.58
C VAL A 279 -7.74 0.94 -7.53
N PHE A 280 -8.63 0.08 -7.03
CA PHE A 280 -9.44 -0.80 -7.86
C PHE A 280 -10.39 -0.07 -8.81
N ASN A 281 -10.78 1.17 -8.48
CA ASN A 281 -11.58 2.02 -9.39
C ASN A 281 -10.75 2.60 -10.54
N HIS A 282 -9.44 2.33 -10.58
CA HIS A 282 -8.47 2.83 -11.55
C HIS A 282 -7.62 1.71 -12.15
N TYR A 283 -8.12 0.46 -12.10
CA TYR A 283 -7.38 -0.69 -12.64
C TYR A 283 -7.29 -0.71 -14.18
N ASP A 284 -8.08 0.11 -14.84
CA ASP A 284 -7.88 0.47 -16.26
C ASP A 284 -6.48 1.07 -16.53
N GLN A 285 -5.87 1.72 -15.53
CA GLN A 285 -4.52 2.29 -15.61
C GLN A 285 -3.42 1.33 -15.10
N ARG A 286 -3.77 0.10 -14.72
CA ARG A 286 -2.81 -0.85 -14.14
C ARG A 286 -1.68 -1.21 -15.11
N GLN A 287 -2.01 -1.50 -16.36
CA GLN A 287 -1.02 -1.88 -17.36
C GLN A 287 -0.04 -0.72 -17.63
N GLU A 288 -0.57 0.49 -17.79
CA GLU A 288 0.25 1.70 -17.92
C GLU A 288 1.17 1.90 -16.71
N SER A 289 0.66 1.68 -15.50
CA SER A 289 1.48 1.81 -14.27
C SER A 289 2.63 0.83 -14.25
N ILE A 290 2.40 -0.44 -14.62
CA ILE A 290 3.43 -1.48 -14.66
C ILE A 290 4.51 -1.11 -15.70
N GLU A 291 4.11 -0.68 -16.89
CA GLU A 291 5.04 -0.29 -17.96
C GLU A 291 5.91 0.90 -17.54
N GLN A 292 5.29 1.94 -16.98
CA GLN A 292 6.02 3.13 -16.56
C GLN A 292 6.95 2.87 -15.37
N LEU A 293 6.47 2.15 -14.34
CA LEU A 293 7.29 1.79 -13.18
C LEU A 293 8.45 0.87 -13.58
N SER A 294 8.20 -0.11 -14.46
CA SER A 294 9.25 -0.97 -15.02
C SER A 294 10.29 -0.19 -15.82
N SER A 295 9.87 0.85 -16.57
CA SER A 295 10.80 1.73 -17.28
C SER A 295 11.70 2.47 -16.29
N TRP A 296 11.13 3.09 -15.26
CA TRP A 296 11.91 3.80 -14.24
C TRP A 296 12.84 2.89 -13.44
N ILE A 297 12.45 1.62 -13.21
CA ILE A 297 13.34 0.63 -12.58
C ILE A 297 14.54 0.33 -13.50
N ARG A 298 14.29 0.04 -14.79
CA ARG A 298 15.37 -0.21 -15.77
C ARG A 298 16.32 0.98 -15.96
N GLU A 299 15.77 2.19 -15.85
CA GLU A 299 16.55 3.44 -15.93
C GLU A 299 17.30 3.77 -14.64
N GLY A 300 17.14 2.98 -13.58
CA GLY A 300 17.73 3.23 -12.26
C GLY A 300 17.13 4.42 -11.51
N LYS A 301 16.00 4.97 -12.01
CA LYS A 301 15.28 6.10 -11.40
C LYS A 301 14.40 5.70 -10.24
N LEU A 302 13.99 4.42 -10.20
CA LEU A 302 13.17 3.85 -9.15
C LEU A 302 13.85 2.58 -8.62
N LYS A 303 14.17 2.57 -7.34
CA LYS A 303 14.76 1.43 -6.65
C LYS A 303 13.68 0.54 -6.07
N LEU A 304 13.91 -0.76 -6.11
CA LEU A 304 13.03 -1.76 -5.52
C LEU A 304 13.13 -1.72 -3.99
N SER A 305 11.98 -1.79 -3.32
CA SER A 305 11.97 -2.09 -1.89
C SER A 305 12.34 -3.55 -1.70
N LEU A 306 13.38 -3.82 -0.96
CA LEU A 306 13.80 -5.17 -0.54
C LEU A 306 13.33 -5.48 0.90
N ILE A 307 12.42 -4.68 1.46
CA ILE A 307 11.83 -5.02 2.75
C ILE A 307 10.83 -6.15 2.50
N HIS A 308 11.37 -7.36 2.55
CA HIS A 308 10.58 -8.57 2.73
C HIS A 308 10.41 -8.76 4.22
N ILE A 309 9.17 -8.71 4.68
CA ILE A 309 8.82 -9.09 6.04
C ILE A 309 8.54 -10.59 6.05
#